data_08d738cf821fbcce30411e05e937183f
#
_entry.id   08d738cf821fbcce30411e05e937183f
#
_cell.length_a   1.000
_cell.length_b   1.000
_cell.length_c   1.000
_cell.angle_alpha   90.00
_cell.angle_beta   90.00
_cell.angle_gamma   90.00
#
_symmetry.space_group_name_H-M   'P 1'
#
loop_
_entity.id
_entity.type
_entity.pdbx_description
1 polymer ?
#
loop_
_entity_poly.entity_id
_entity_poly.type
_entity_poly.pdbx_seq_one_letter_code
_entity_poly.pdbx_strand_id
1 'polypeptide(L)'
;MDNRLKQTKINSSKVAVPVVLAKGYIFVLLLLLSQLLISQASAFNPKGQTVTFSDFSFIVDIASTNDRVFFATTGGLIVYNKFSKSWEQPLTGKYGIDDRDIRRVWADHFGQDIYIETSTELFKYDSLVERWYQISQLPRLQTEQKVVPPPKIMFAPKGFNYLNDGRLVDDAGRYYSFNNTIEDATGTLWIGTWGHGAATALSTSGLIDLLPYGLIQNRVNAILRDEEFLWLAGAIIDNYRSGITIFDPEYNEFEHIESGLSRDFPALDINCLASNQDFVYAGSELGIIVFDRQTLLPVDRLKRSDGLTDENVLSLAIRGDSIFAGTASGLNLILPLTDTGRVSGPAELFGQIIYDLELVDTTLWIAASQGAYRWFFTSGKLQRFQDPHLIIFSQCLAIERWQEFLWLASSEGLLKLNLKTGQTEPYRALTIDRNYRALAVNDTIAVASSGLGFTMLFHDNPKPYTREFTTDDGLPSSYIFDLKLEGDYLWIGSDRGLTRFLWNNPSRVD
;
A
#
# COMPACT_ATOMS: atom_id res chain seq x y z
N MET A 1 53.40 -83.55 21.30
CA MET A 1 53.79 -82.44 20.41
C MET A 1 52.71 -81.36 20.43
N ASP A 2 53.08 -80.23 20.97
CA ASP A 2 52.29 -79.05 21.26
C ASP A 2 51.46 -78.47 20.08
N ASN A 3 50.31 -78.00 20.38
CA ASN A 3 49.90 -76.72 19.83
C ASN A 3 48.79 -76.10 20.65
N ARG A 4 49.10 -74.94 21.16
CA ARG A 4 48.26 -74.10 22.02
C ARG A 4 47.17 -73.36 21.20
N LEU A 5 45.92 -73.50 21.61
CA LEU A 5 44.83 -72.67 21.18
C LEU A 5 44.86 -71.32 21.94
N LYS A 6 45.04 -70.23 21.23
CA LYS A 6 44.82 -68.89 21.73
C LYS A 6 43.34 -68.51 21.60
N GLN A 7 42.67 -68.28 22.71
CA GLN A 7 41.36 -67.66 22.77
C GLN A 7 41.49 -66.21 22.51
N THR A 8 40.81 -65.75 21.48
CA THR A 8 40.64 -64.32 21.21
C THR A 8 39.32 -63.81 21.86
N LYS A 9 39.42 -62.98 22.87
CA LYS A 9 38.29 -62.29 23.49
C LYS A 9 37.71 -61.24 22.49
N ILE A 10 36.46 -61.39 22.11
CA ILE A 10 35.71 -60.39 21.40
C ILE A 10 35.21 -59.40 22.42
N ASN A 11 35.79 -58.15 22.37
CA ASN A 11 35.32 -57.03 23.13
C ASN A 11 34.09 -56.44 22.42
N SER A 12 32.93 -56.58 23.01
CA SER A 12 31.72 -55.85 22.60
C SER A 12 31.81 -54.39 23.08
N SER A 13 32.32 -53.50 22.23
CA SER A 13 32.19 -52.07 22.46
C SER A 13 30.74 -51.64 22.17
N LYS A 14 29.99 -51.37 23.24
CA LYS A 14 28.73 -50.65 23.16
C LYS A 14 29.02 -49.26 22.64
N VAL A 15 28.60 -48.96 21.41
CA VAL A 15 28.56 -47.60 20.87
C VAL A 15 27.45 -46.84 21.60
N ALA A 16 27.81 -46.05 22.57
CA ALA A 16 26.93 -45.08 23.19
C ALA A 16 26.72 -43.94 22.21
N VAL A 17 25.58 -43.93 21.52
CA VAL A 17 25.14 -42.75 20.77
C VAL A 17 24.91 -41.61 21.77
N PRO A 18 25.56 -40.47 21.65
CA PRO A 18 25.47 -39.43 22.67
C PRO A 18 24.05 -38.88 22.68
N VAL A 19 23.36 -39.04 23.80
CA VAL A 19 22.00 -38.54 24.12
C VAL A 19 21.92 -37.00 23.92
N VAL A 20 23.06 -36.32 23.86
CA VAL A 20 23.19 -34.86 23.63
C VAL A 20 22.75 -34.46 22.21
N LEU A 21 22.99 -35.29 21.18
CA LEU A 21 22.57 -35.00 19.81
C LEU A 21 21.04 -35.11 19.64
N ALA A 22 20.41 -36.06 20.33
CA ALA A 22 18.95 -36.23 20.27
C ALA A 22 18.19 -35.04 20.92
N LYS A 23 18.75 -34.49 22.02
CA LYS A 23 18.17 -33.31 22.68
C LYS A 23 18.31 -32.01 21.82
N GLY A 24 19.39 -31.87 21.07
CA GLY A 24 19.59 -30.77 20.14
C GLY A 24 18.60 -30.81 18.97
N TYR A 25 18.35 -31.95 18.37
CA TYR A 25 17.36 -32.12 17.30
C TYR A 25 15.92 -31.87 17.77
N ILE A 26 15.56 -32.31 18.98
CA ILE A 26 14.24 -32.05 19.57
C ILE A 26 14.06 -30.59 19.86
N PHE A 27 15.10 -29.88 20.31
CA PHE A 27 15.02 -28.43 20.57
C PHE A 27 14.92 -27.61 19.28
N VAL A 28 15.66 -28.00 18.24
CA VAL A 28 15.55 -27.36 16.91
C VAL A 28 14.19 -27.64 16.26
N LEU A 29 13.66 -28.88 16.41
CA LEU A 29 12.34 -29.24 15.91
C LEU A 29 11.23 -28.51 16.67
N LEU A 30 11.37 -28.30 17.99
CA LEU A 30 10.44 -27.50 18.79
C LEU A 30 10.53 -26.01 18.46
N LEU A 31 11.70 -25.48 18.14
CA LEU A 31 11.90 -24.11 17.65
C LEU A 31 11.28 -23.93 16.26
N LEU A 32 11.47 -24.86 15.34
CA LEU A 32 10.84 -24.84 14.01
C LEU A 32 9.33 -25.03 14.10
N LEU A 33 8.83 -25.88 14.99
CA LEU A 33 7.39 -26.01 15.27
C LEU A 33 6.82 -24.75 15.94
N SER A 34 7.57 -24.09 16.81
CA SER A 34 7.13 -22.82 17.42
C SER A 34 7.14 -21.69 16.40
N GLN A 35 8.09 -21.64 15.48
CA GLN A 35 8.06 -20.69 14.36
C GLN A 35 6.91 -20.97 13.38
N LEU A 36 6.61 -22.26 13.10
CA LEU A 36 5.43 -22.63 12.31
C LEU A 36 4.11 -22.31 13.03
N LEU A 37 4.06 -22.44 14.35
CA LEU A 37 2.88 -22.07 15.15
C LEU A 37 2.76 -20.56 15.33
N ILE A 38 3.86 -19.83 15.38
CA ILE A 38 3.87 -18.37 15.41
C ILE A 38 3.47 -17.80 14.03
N SER A 39 3.93 -18.40 12.93
CA SER A 39 3.48 -18.02 11.58
C SER A 39 1.99 -18.33 11.33
N GLN A 40 1.40 -19.29 12.05
CA GLN A 40 -0.05 -19.50 12.03
C GLN A 40 -0.82 -18.64 13.03
N ALA A 41 -0.15 -18.07 14.04
CA ALA A 41 -0.79 -17.21 15.04
C ALA A 41 -0.86 -15.73 14.61
N SER A 42 -0.12 -15.33 13.61
CA SER A 42 -0.36 -14.10 12.84
C SER A 42 -1.42 -14.29 11.76
N ALA A 43 -2.25 -15.36 11.88
CA ALA A 43 -3.42 -15.50 11.04
C ALA A 43 -4.28 -14.24 11.18
N PHE A 44 -3.98 -13.32 10.31
CA PHE A 44 -4.73 -12.18 9.90
C PHE A 44 -6.23 -12.46 10.08
N ASN A 45 -6.88 -11.78 11.00
CA ASN A 45 -8.29 -11.99 11.29
C ASN A 45 -9.12 -11.52 10.07
N PRO A 46 -9.67 -12.43 9.24
CA PRO A 46 -10.34 -12.06 7.99
C PRO A 46 -11.69 -11.38 8.21
N LYS A 47 -12.06 -11.06 9.44
CA LYS A 47 -13.38 -10.47 9.77
C LYS A 47 -13.49 -8.98 9.43
N GLY A 48 -12.39 -8.26 9.26
CA GLY A 48 -12.43 -6.87 8.82
C GLY A 48 -12.72 -6.78 7.32
N GLN A 49 -13.93 -6.45 6.92
CA GLN A 49 -14.34 -6.40 5.51
C GLN A 49 -13.62 -5.30 4.73
N THR A 50 -13.32 -4.20 5.38
CA THR A 50 -12.67 -3.03 4.80
C THR A 50 -11.74 -2.40 5.82
N VAL A 51 -10.49 -2.14 5.43
CA VAL A 51 -9.52 -1.45 6.27
C VAL A 51 -8.84 -0.39 5.40
N THR A 52 -8.81 0.85 5.88
CA THR A 52 -8.17 1.97 5.19
C THR A 52 -6.94 2.43 5.96
N PHE A 53 -5.81 2.46 5.26
CA PHE A 53 -4.55 3.04 5.72
C PHE A 53 -4.43 4.44 5.15
N SER A 54 -4.22 5.42 6.01
CA SER A 54 -4.14 6.84 5.67
C SER A 54 -2.83 7.44 6.19
N ASP A 55 -2.62 8.71 5.96
CA ASP A 55 -1.61 9.48 6.69
C ASP A 55 -2.10 9.72 8.12
N PHE A 56 -1.47 9.05 9.07
CA PHE A 56 -1.75 9.15 10.50
C PHE A 56 -0.78 10.07 11.24
N SER A 57 -0.04 10.91 10.52
CA SER A 57 1.00 11.78 11.09
C SER A 57 0.46 12.91 11.96
N PHE A 58 -0.83 13.25 11.86
CA PHE A 58 -1.43 14.40 12.56
C PHE A 58 -2.30 13.91 13.73
N ILE A 59 -1.68 13.76 14.90
CA ILE A 59 -2.39 13.27 16.09
C ILE A 59 -3.13 14.39 16.79
N VAL A 60 -4.40 14.15 17.08
CA VAL A 60 -5.33 15.08 17.71
C VAL A 60 -5.49 14.80 19.20
N ASP A 61 -5.62 13.51 19.58
CA ASP A 61 -5.82 13.10 20.96
C ASP A 61 -5.28 11.69 21.23
N ILE A 62 -5.05 11.34 22.52
CA ILE A 62 -4.49 10.06 22.95
C ILE A 62 -5.27 9.51 24.14
N ALA A 63 -5.62 8.22 24.09
CA ALA A 63 -6.13 7.47 25.24
C ALA A 63 -5.32 6.19 25.47
N SER A 64 -5.17 5.78 26.71
CA SER A 64 -4.36 4.62 27.09
C SER A 64 -5.12 3.69 28.02
N THR A 65 -5.06 2.40 27.73
CA THR A 65 -5.48 1.31 28.63
C THR A 65 -4.24 0.57 29.16
N ASN A 66 -4.46 -0.54 29.88
CA ASN A 66 -3.35 -1.38 30.34
C ASN A 66 -2.50 -1.93 29.19
N ASP A 67 -3.13 -2.34 28.10
CA ASP A 67 -2.53 -3.10 27.01
C ASP A 67 -2.40 -2.34 25.70
N ARG A 68 -3.15 -1.22 25.52
CA ARG A 68 -3.21 -0.46 24.27
C ARG A 68 -3.08 1.03 24.47
N VAL A 69 -2.64 1.69 23.40
CA VAL A 69 -2.73 3.15 23.25
C VAL A 69 -3.48 3.46 21.97
N PHE A 70 -4.45 4.33 22.07
CA PHE A 70 -5.30 4.79 20.98
C PHE A 70 -4.90 6.21 20.61
N PHE A 71 -4.55 6.43 19.34
CA PHE A 71 -4.23 7.74 18.83
C PHE A 71 -5.31 8.15 17.84
N ALA A 72 -6.06 9.19 18.20
CA ALA A 72 -6.98 9.86 17.29
C ALA A 72 -6.16 10.75 16.34
N THR A 73 -6.36 10.60 15.06
CA THR A 73 -5.63 11.33 14.01
C THR A 73 -6.59 11.96 13.03
N THR A 74 -6.10 12.81 12.15
CA THR A 74 -6.89 13.36 11.02
C THR A 74 -7.20 12.30 9.95
N GLY A 75 -6.54 11.15 9.99
CA GLY A 75 -6.74 10.02 9.07
C GLY A 75 -7.57 8.87 9.66
N GLY A 76 -7.92 8.95 10.97
CA GLY A 76 -8.68 7.93 11.67
C GLY A 76 -8.10 7.58 13.04
N LEU A 77 -8.54 6.46 13.62
CA LEU A 77 -8.09 5.97 14.92
C LEU A 77 -7.11 4.81 14.74
N ILE A 78 -5.89 4.96 15.24
CA ILE A 78 -4.84 3.92 15.22
C ILE A 78 -4.57 3.38 16.61
N VAL A 79 -4.17 2.11 16.69
CA VAL A 79 -4.04 1.37 17.94
C VAL A 79 -2.65 0.75 18.05
N TYR A 80 -1.95 1.08 19.13
CA TYR A 80 -0.65 0.50 19.46
C TYR A 80 -0.77 -0.47 20.63
N ASN A 81 -0.30 -1.69 20.45
CA ASN A 81 -0.29 -2.73 21.48
C ASN A 81 1.01 -2.63 22.31
N LYS A 82 0.88 -2.37 23.60
CA LYS A 82 2.01 -2.17 24.51
C LYS A 82 2.82 -3.45 24.78
N PHE A 83 2.18 -4.63 24.72
CA PHE A 83 2.84 -5.90 24.99
C PHE A 83 3.62 -6.42 23.81
N SER A 84 3.00 -6.45 22.63
CA SER A 84 3.68 -6.85 21.39
C SER A 84 4.61 -5.78 20.84
N LYS A 85 4.48 -4.52 21.30
CA LYS A 85 5.16 -3.32 20.80
C LYS A 85 4.98 -3.15 19.28
N SER A 86 3.77 -3.37 18.81
CA SER A 86 3.41 -3.31 17.39
C SER A 86 2.09 -2.58 17.20
N TRP A 87 1.89 -2.07 15.99
CA TRP A 87 0.63 -1.50 15.58
C TRP A 87 -0.39 -2.59 15.27
N GLU A 88 -1.61 -2.43 15.76
CA GLU A 88 -2.77 -3.20 15.32
C GLU A 88 -3.34 -2.56 14.05
N GLN A 89 -4.31 -3.22 13.41
CA GLN A 89 -4.99 -2.62 12.26
C GLN A 89 -5.75 -1.36 12.69
N PRO A 90 -5.74 -0.31 11.86
CA PRO A 90 -6.45 0.91 12.18
C PRO A 90 -7.96 0.67 12.25
N LEU A 91 -8.64 1.39 13.13
CA LEU A 91 -10.10 1.37 13.24
C LEU A 91 -10.73 2.38 12.27
N THR A 92 -10.28 2.34 11.00
CA THR A 92 -10.70 3.22 9.91
C THR A 92 -11.61 2.50 8.92
N GLY A 93 -12.41 3.23 8.16
CA GLY A 93 -13.33 2.64 7.18
C GLY A 93 -14.44 1.80 7.82
N LYS A 94 -14.76 2.05 9.10
CA LYS A 94 -15.85 1.36 9.82
C LYS A 94 -17.13 2.16 9.69
N TYR A 95 -18.25 1.46 9.55
CA TYR A 95 -19.55 2.10 9.42
C TYR A 95 -19.90 3.03 10.60
N GLY A 96 -20.43 4.19 10.29
CA GLY A 96 -21.08 5.06 11.25
C GLY A 96 -20.37 6.37 11.59
N ILE A 97 -19.11 6.57 11.16
CA ILE A 97 -18.37 7.82 11.41
C ILE A 97 -17.61 8.32 10.16
N ASP A 98 -17.35 9.62 10.11
CA ASP A 98 -16.27 10.18 9.25
C ASP A 98 -14.96 10.12 10.06
N ASP A 99 -14.05 9.26 9.66
CA ASP A 99 -12.77 9.04 10.35
C ASP A 99 -11.93 10.31 10.51
N ARG A 100 -12.13 11.32 9.67
CA ARG A 100 -11.40 12.59 9.71
C ARG A 100 -11.88 13.60 10.74
N ASP A 101 -13.08 13.39 11.27
CA ASP A 101 -13.69 14.32 12.21
C ASP A 101 -13.50 13.88 13.68
N ILE A 102 -12.61 12.92 13.95
CA ILE A 102 -12.31 12.51 15.32
C ILE A 102 -11.55 13.63 16.03
N ARG A 103 -12.11 14.13 17.13
CA ARG A 103 -11.55 15.23 17.93
C ARG A 103 -10.99 14.77 19.26
N ARG A 104 -11.60 13.76 19.85
CA ARG A 104 -11.18 13.17 21.12
C ARG A 104 -11.38 11.68 21.12
N VAL A 105 -10.59 11.01 21.94
CA VAL A 105 -10.69 9.58 22.19
C VAL A 105 -10.63 9.30 23.69
N TRP A 106 -11.44 8.35 24.15
CA TRP A 106 -11.40 7.83 25.51
C TRP A 106 -11.44 6.32 25.49
N ALA A 107 -10.76 5.71 26.43
CA ALA A 107 -10.79 4.27 26.65
C ALA A 107 -10.94 3.98 28.14
N ASP A 108 -11.73 2.96 28.47
CA ASP A 108 -11.80 2.48 29.84
C ASP A 108 -10.60 1.63 30.18
N HIS A 109 -9.91 1.93 31.29
CA HIS A 109 -8.63 1.32 31.64
C HIS A 109 -8.68 -0.21 31.76
N PHE A 110 -9.77 -0.74 32.33
CA PHE A 110 -10.00 -2.17 32.53
C PHE A 110 -10.97 -2.77 31.52
N GLY A 111 -11.71 -1.94 30.80
CA GLY A 111 -12.65 -2.34 29.77
C GLY A 111 -12.02 -2.40 28.38
N GLN A 112 -12.77 -2.98 27.44
CA GLN A 112 -12.42 -2.94 26.01
C GLN A 112 -13.18 -1.85 25.27
N ASP A 113 -13.91 -1.02 26.03
CA ASP A 113 -14.76 0.01 25.47
C ASP A 113 -13.93 1.23 25.03
N ILE A 114 -14.11 1.63 23.79
CA ILE A 114 -13.50 2.80 23.18
C ILE A 114 -14.59 3.78 22.81
N TYR A 115 -14.35 5.05 23.08
CA TYR A 115 -15.29 6.14 22.80
C TYR A 115 -14.55 7.23 22.01
N ILE A 116 -15.24 7.84 21.06
CA ILE A 116 -14.73 8.99 20.32
C ILE A 116 -15.76 10.11 20.29
N GLU A 117 -15.25 11.33 20.18
CA GLU A 117 -16.02 12.54 19.89
C GLU A 117 -15.66 13.05 18.51
N THR A 118 -16.65 13.29 17.70
CA THR A 118 -16.57 14.04 16.45
C THR A 118 -17.00 15.48 16.67
N SER A 119 -17.06 16.27 15.61
CA SER A 119 -17.58 17.66 15.69
C SER A 119 -19.02 17.75 16.18
N THR A 120 -19.81 16.71 15.97
CA THR A 120 -21.27 16.72 16.19
C THR A 120 -21.75 15.75 17.23
N GLU A 121 -21.06 14.61 17.42
CA GLU A 121 -21.62 13.46 18.12
C GLU A 121 -20.58 12.66 18.88
N LEU A 122 -21.07 11.83 19.82
CA LEU A 122 -20.29 10.84 20.58
C LEU A 122 -20.59 9.43 20.08
N PHE A 123 -19.54 8.61 19.98
CA PHE A 123 -19.68 7.22 19.54
C PHE A 123 -18.97 6.26 20.50
N LYS A 124 -19.50 5.04 20.57
CA LYS A 124 -18.89 3.89 21.21
C LYS A 124 -18.55 2.85 20.14
N TYR A 125 -17.36 2.27 20.19
CA TYR A 125 -16.97 1.15 19.34
C TYR A 125 -17.40 -0.18 19.96
N ASP A 126 -18.07 -1.01 19.17
CA ASP A 126 -18.35 -2.40 19.50
C ASP A 126 -17.41 -3.32 18.72
N SER A 127 -16.50 -3.96 19.45
CA SER A 127 -15.49 -4.84 18.88
C SER A 127 -16.03 -6.19 18.37
N LEU A 128 -17.23 -6.60 18.75
CA LEU A 128 -17.84 -7.87 18.31
C LEU A 128 -18.41 -7.76 16.91
N VAL A 129 -19.03 -6.60 16.60
CA VAL A 129 -19.63 -6.32 15.29
C VAL A 129 -18.80 -5.33 14.47
N GLU A 130 -17.66 -4.86 15.01
CA GLU A 130 -16.73 -3.92 14.38
C GLU A 130 -17.42 -2.65 13.87
N ARG A 131 -18.25 -2.04 14.71
CA ARG A 131 -19.08 -0.90 14.33
C ARG A 131 -19.12 0.17 15.41
N TRP A 132 -19.22 1.43 14.97
CA TRP A 132 -19.46 2.57 15.84
C TRP A 132 -20.96 2.77 16.04
N TYR A 133 -21.36 3.02 17.30
CA TYR A 133 -22.72 3.36 17.69
C TYR A 133 -22.75 4.72 18.36
N GLN A 134 -23.65 5.57 17.91
CA GLN A 134 -23.90 6.86 18.53
C GLN A 134 -24.41 6.69 19.95
N ILE A 135 -23.91 7.52 20.87
CA ILE A 135 -24.34 7.58 22.27
C ILE A 135 -24.68 9.00 22.67
N SER A 136 -25.56 9.18 23.64
CA SER A 136 -26.00 10.50 24.09
C SER A 136 -25.08 11.16 25.13
N GLN A 137 -24.28 10.37 25.85
CA GLN A 137 -23.34 10.85 26.86
C GLN A 137 -22.22 9.86 27.11
N LEU A 138 -21.05 10.40 27.47
CA LEU A 138 -19.92 9.58 27.89
C LEU A 138 -20.18 8.94 29.23
N PRO A 139 -20.01 7.61 29.41
CA PRO A 139 -20.12 6.96 30.70
C PRO A 139 -18.99 7.39 31.64
N ARG A 140 -19.11 7.09 32.92
CA ARG A 140 -18.01 7.31 33.87
C ARG A 140 -16.92 6.28 33.61
N LEU A 141 -15.79 6.72 33.04
CA LEU A 141 -14.64 5.88 32.74
C LEU A 141 -13.65 5.84 33.89
N GLN A 142 -12.97 4.71 34.05
CA GLN A 142 -11.78 4.60 34.88
C GLN A 142 -10.56 4.82 33.99
N THR A 143 -9.71 5.78 34.34
CA THR A 143 -8.45 6.06 33.62
C THR A 143 -7.33 6.30 34.61
N GLU A 144 -6.16 5.71 34.33
CA GLU A 144 -4.94 5.91 35.12
C GLU A 144 -3.92 6.81 34.39
N GLN A 145 -4.22 7.21 33.15
CA GLN A 145 -3.38 8.13 32.41
C GLN A 145 -3.46 9.55 32.96
N LYS A 146 -2.35 10.27 32.89
CA LYS A 146 -2.26 11.68 33.24
C LYS A 146 -1.87 12.49 32.01
N VAL A 147 -2.61 13.52 31.69
CA VAL A 147 -2.20 14.52 30.71
C VAL A 147 -1.07 15.34 31.35
N VAL A 148 0.07 15.38 30.69
CA VAL A 148 1.26 16.07 31.17
C VAL A 148 1.78 17.03 30.09
N PRO A 149 2.34 18.18 30.47
CA PRO A 149 3.00 19.03 29.49
C PRO A 149 4.28 18.34 28.97
N PRO A 150 4.71 18.64 27.74
CA PRO A 150 5.98 18.13 27.24
C PRO A 150 7.14 18.44 28.18
N PRO A 151 7.97 17.45 28.55
CA PRO A 151 9.13 17.69 29.41
C PRO A 151 10.09 18.73 28.80
N LYS A 152 10.71 19.55 29.64
CA LYS A 152 11.66 20.58 29.17
C LYS A 152 12.95 20.00 28.60
N ILE A 153 13.31 18.80 29.02
CA ILE A 153 14.55 18.12 28.59
C ILE A 153 14.16 16.77 28.07
N MET A 154 14.41 16.56 26.79
CA MET A 154 14.25 15.27 26.11
C MET A 154 15.40 15.11 25.10
N PHE A 155 15.66 13.87 24.72
CA PHE A 155 16.69 13.51 23.75
C PHE A 155 16.00 12.99 22.47
N ALA A 156 16.17 13.76 21.42
CA ALA A 156 15.60 13.42 20.11
C ALA A 156 16.35 12.25 19.47
N PRO A 157 15.69 11.45 18.62
CA PRO A 157 16.34 10.44 17.81
C PRO A 157 17.24 11.08 16.74
N LYS A 158 18.06 10.25 16.08
CA LYS A 158 18.93 10.69 14.99
C LYS A 158 18.11 11.38 13.88
N GLY A 159 18.63 12.50 13.37
CA GLY A 159 17.96 13.31 12.35
C GLY A 159 16.98 14.35 12.89
N PHE A 160 16.87 14.44 14.24
CA PHE A 160 15.99 15.41 14.88
C PHE A 160 16.69 16.14 16.01
N ASN A 161 16.19 17.34 16.32
CA ASN A 161 16.53 18.12 17.50
C ASN A 161 15.26 18.41 18.30
N TYR A 162 15.31 18.26 19.61
CA TYR A 162 14.22 18.63 20.50
C TYR A 162 14.37 20.05 21.00
N LEU A 163 13.31 20.84 20.88
CA LEU A 163 13.22 22.17 21.45
C LEU A 163 12.50 22.12 22.79
N ASN A 164 12.95 22.94 23.75
CA ASN A 164 12.44 22.95 25.14
C ASN A 164 10.95 23.36 25.24
N ASP A 165 10.31 23.65 24.13
CA ASP A 165 8.90 24.08 24.03
C ASP A 165 7.97 22.96 23.50
N GLY A 166 8.44 21.73 23.43
CA GLY A 166 7.63 20.60 22.99
C GLY A 166 7.55 20.48 21.47
N ARG A 167 8.62 20.82 20.75
CA ARG A 167 8.74 20.62 19.30
C ARG A 167 9.95 19.79 18.95
N LEU A 168 9.80 18.94 17.93
CA LEU A 168 10.90 18.35 17.20
C LEU A 168 11.19 19.18 15.95
N VAL A 169 12.45 19.26 15.55
CA VAL A 169 12.89 19.84 14.28
C VAL A 169 13.74 18.81 13.57
N ASP A 170 13.42 18.48 12.35
CA ASP A 170 14.22 17.57 11.52
C ASP A 170 15.40 18.28 10.83
N ASP A 171 16.25 17.51 10.15
CA ASP A 171 17.41 18.04 9.43
C ASP A 171 17.02 18.93 8.22
N ALA A 172 15.78 18.85 7.75
CA ALA A 172 15.21 19.74 6.73
C ALA A 172 14.65 21.05 7.31
N GLY A 173 14.68 21.22 8.63
CA GLY A 173 14.18 22.41 9.33
C GLY A 173 12.67 22.46 9.53
N ARG A 174 11.97 21.35 9.37
CA ARG A 174 10.51 21.26 9.60
C ARG A 174 10.22 21.01 11.08
N TYR A 175 9.13 21.60 11.56
CA TYR A 175 8.72 21.58 12.96
C TYR A 175 7.55 20.63 13.18
N TYR A 176 7.64 19.79 14.20
CA TYR A 176 6.60 18.84 14.62
C TYR A 176 6.24 19.11 16.08
N SER A 177 5.09 19.74 16.30
CA SER A 177 4.65 20.12 17.65
C SER A 177 4.07 18.91 18.40
N PHE A 178 4.35 18.79 19.69
CA PHE A 178 3.69 17.85 20.56
C PHE A 178 2.30 18.40 20.93
N ASN A 179 1.28 17.89 20.26
CA ASN A 179 -0.10 18.35 20.50
C ASN A 179 -0.68 17.78 21.76
N ASN A 180 -0.38 16.52 22.05
CA ASN A 180 -0.90 15.81 23.21
C ASN A 180 0.20 14.92 23.80
N THR A 181 0.32 14.90 25.12
CA THR A 181 1.25 14.04 25.83
C THR A 181 0.57 13.49 27.08
N ILE A 182 0.56 12.18 27.22
CA ILE A 182 0.04 11.50 28.41
C ILE A 182 1.14 10.64 29.03
N GLU A 183 1.09 10.49 30.36
CA GLU A 183 1.89 9.54 31.11
C GLU A 183 1.01 8.40 31.57
N ASP A 184 1.37 7.17 31.27
CA ASP A 184 0.66 5.99 31.74
C ASP A 184 1.15 5.52 33.12
N ALA A 185 0.48 4.51 33.69
CA ALA A 185 0.78 3.96 35.01
C ALA A 185 2.23 3.41 35.13
N THR A 186 2.90 3.11 34.03
CA THR A 186 4.30 2.62 34.01
C THR A 186 5.32 3.74 33.95
N GLY A 187 4.91 4.99 33.84
CA GLY A 187 5.79 6.15 33.64
C GLY A 187 6.27 6.29 32.18
N THR A 188 5.56 5.65 31.25
CA THR A 188 5.80 5.84 29.80
C THR A 188 5.02 7.05 29.33
N LEU A 189 5.73 7.97 28.68
CA LEU A 189 5.14 9.10 27.97
C LEU A 189 4.72 8.65 26.57
N TRP A 190 3.46 8.87 26.24
CA TRP A 190 2.90 8.70 24.90
C TRP A 190 2.65 10.08 24.32
N ILE A 191 3.22 10.32 23.14
CA ILE A 191 3.32 11.64 22.55
C ILE A 191 2.65 11.62 21.18
N GLY A 192 1.70 12.52 20.98
CA GLY A 192 1.10 12.78 19.68
C GLY A 192 1.75 14.01 19.05
N THR A 193 2.34 13.85 17.88
CA THR A 193 2.93 14.98 17.15
C THR A 193 1.99 15.48 16.05
N TRP A 194 2.18 16.71 15.65
CA TRP A 194 1.54 17.28 14.47
C TRP A 194 2.47 17.18 13.28
N GLY A 195 2.24 16.19 12.41
CA GLY A 195 2.95 15.98 11.15
C GLY A 195 4.01 14.87 11.16
N HIS A 196 4.25 14.18 12.30
CA HIS A 196 5.20 13.04 12.34
C HIS A 196 4.66 11.81 13.10
N GLY A 197 3.36 11.79 13.44
CA GLY A 197 2.71 10.65 14.06
C GLY A 197 3.02 10.49 15.55
N ALA A 198 2.99 9.25 16.01
CA ALA A 198 3.16 8.92 17.41
C ALA A 198 4.64 8.81 17.80
N ALA A 199 4.91 9.11 19.07
CA ALA A 199 6.19 8.86 19.70
C ALA A 199 6.00 8.40 21.15
N THR A 200 7.03 7.80 21.71
CA THR A 200 7.07 7.41 23.12
C THR A 200 8.39 7.85 23.76
N ALA A 201 8.38 7.98 25.08
CA ALA A 201 9.59 8.17 25.88
C ALA A 201 9.39 7.65 27.30
N LEU A 202 10.45 7.22 27.97
CA LEU A 202 10.38 6.99 29.41
C LEU A 202 10.56 8.33 30.13
N SER A 203 9.68 8.65 31.09
CA SER A 203 9.75 9.89 31.87
C SER A 203 11.07 10.07 32.60
N THR A 204 11.78 8.96 32.91
CA THR A 204 13.06 8.94 33.59
C THR A 204 14.26 9.23 32.70
N SER A 205 14.26 8.77 31.45
CA SER A 205 15.37 8.93 30.49
C SER A 205 15.15 10.10 29.53
N GLY A 206 13.92 10.43 29.22
CA GLY A 206 13.58 11.45 28.24
C GLY A 206 14.00 11.12 26.80
N LEU A 207 14.43 9.88 26.51
CA LEU A 207 14.79 9.45 25.16
C LEU A 207 13.52 9.24 24.35
N ILE A 208 13.38 9.99 23.27
CA ILE A 208 12.23 9.90 22.35
C ILE A 208 12.46 8.75 21.37
N ASP A 209 11.46 7.90 21.23
CA ASP A 209 11.38 6.87 20.22
C ASP A 209 10.16 7.16 19.31
N LEU A 210 10.42 7.31 18.01
CA LEU A 210 9.37 7.58 17.03
C LEU A 210 8.70 6.25 16.64
N LEU A 211 7.38 6.27 16.52
CA LEU A 211 6.56 5.13 16.17
C LEU A 211 5.86 5.40 14.82
N PRO A 212 6.59 5.36 13.69
CA PRO A 212 6.00 5.64 12.38
C PRO A 212 4.94 4.60 12.04
N TYR A 213 3.81 5.06 11.48
CA TYR A 213 2.73 4.19 11.05
C TYR A 213 1.85 4.88 10.01
N GLY A 214 1.41 4.11 8.99
CA GLY A 214 0.54 4.59 7.93
C GLY A 214 1.29 5.16 6.74
N LEU A 215 0.57 5.82 5.86
CA LEU A 215 1.09 6.39 4.62
C LEU A 215 1.82 7.71 4.87
N ILE A 216 2.80 8.03 4.01
CA ILE A 216 3.45 9.35 4.05
C ILE A 216 2.53 10.47 3.54
N GLN A 217 1.48 10.12 2.78
CA GLN A 217 0.49 11.03 2.21
C GLN A 217 -0.83 10.29 1.92
N ASN A 218 -1.96 11.01 1.95
CA ASN A 218 -3.27 10.37 1.76
C ASN A 218 -3.55 9.96 0.32
N ARG A 219 -3.09 10.70 -0.67
CA ARG A 219 -3.42 10.39 -2.05
C ARG A 219 -2.52 9.29 -2.60
N VAL A 220 -3.13 8.20 -3.06
CA VAL A 220 -2.48 7.04 -3.68
C VAL A 220 -2.91 6.94 -5.13
N ASN A 221 -2.05 7.37 -6.06
CA ASN A 221 -2.29 7.31 -7.50
C ASN A 221 -1.82 6.00 -8.12
N ALA A 222 -0.84 5.34 -7.51
CA ALA A 222 -0.21 4.15 -8.04
C ALA A 222 0.08 3.13 -6.93
N ILE A 223 -0.25 1.87 -7.21
CA ILE A 223 0.01 0.71 -6.38
C ILE A 223 0.85 -0.27 -7.20
N LEU A 224 2.06 -0.54 -6.76
CA LEU A 224 2.91 -1.57 -7.35
C LEU A 224 3.07 -2.72 -6.36
N ARG A 225 2.64 -3.93 -6.74
CA ARG A 225 2.96 -5.15 -5.99
C ARG A 225 4.35 -5.61 -6.40
N ASP A 226 5.26 -5.65 -5.46
CA ASP A 226 6.64 -6.04 -5.66
C ASP A 226 7.04 -7.08 -4.60
N GLU A 227 7.02 -8.35 -4.99
CA GLU A 227 7.17 -9.49 -4.08
C GLU A 227 6.18 -9.44 -2.90
N GLU A 228 6.66 -9.21 -1.68
CA GLU A 228 5.86 -9.18 -0.45
C GLU A 228 5.36 -7.76 -0.12
N PHE A 229 5.91 -6.73 -0.80
CA PHE A 229 5.62 -5.34 -0.49
C PHE A 229 4.65 -4.68 -1.47
N LEU A 230 3.95 -3.67 -0.98
CA LEU A 230 3.21 -2.72 -1.79
C LEU A 230 3.97 -1.38 -1.81
N TRP A 231 4.38 -0.96 -2.98
CA TRP A 231 4.90 0.39 -3.21
C TRP A 231 3.74 1.30 -3.56
N LEU A 232 3.59 2.37 -2.80
CA LEU A 232 2.45 3.28 -2.88
C LEU A 232 2.96 4.69 -3.12
N ALA A 233 2.48 5.33 -4.18
CA ALA A 233 2.87 6.69 -4.51
C ALA A 233 1.66 7.50 -4.97
N GLY A 234 1.75 8.82 -4.90
CA GLY A 234 0.64 9.67 -5.29
C GLY A 234 1.01 11.14 -5.43
N ALA A 235 0.01 11.99 -5.24
CA ALA A 235 0.16 13.42 -5.40
C ALA A 235 0.31 14.13 -4.06
N ILE A 236 1.02 15.26 -4.09
CA ILE A 236 1.17 16.15 -2.96
C ILE A 236 -0.15 16.90 -2.74
N ILE A 237 -0.78 16.72 -1.59
CA ILE A 237 -1.99 17.46 -1.22
C ILE A 237 -1.64 18.59 -0.27
N ASP A 238 -0.71 18.34 0.67
CA ASP A 238 -0.28 19.27 1.71
C ASP A 238 1.24 19.45 1.71
N ASN A 239 1.70 20.60 2.16
CA ASN A 239 3.12 20.98 2.14
C ASN A 239 3.98 20.34 3.24
N TYR A 240 3.55 19.24 3.86
CA TYR A 240 4.31 18.62 4.94
C TYR A 240 5.32 17.60 4.42
N ARG A 241 4.87 16.38 4.20
CA ARG A 241 5.71 15.26 3.76
C ARG A 241 5.04 14.59 2.58
N SER A 242 5.81 14.12 1.64
CA SER A 242 5.33 13.35 0.48
C SER A 242 6.41 12.40 0.00
N GLY A 243 6.04 11.44 -0.81
CA GLY A 243 7.00 10.50 -1.36
C GLY A 243 6.38 9.15 -1.70
N ILE A 244 7.14 8.10 -1.47
CA ILE A 244 6.72 6.71 -1.66
C ILE A 244 6.61 6.04 -0.30
N THR A 245 5.50 5.34 -0.06
CA THR A 245 5.36 4.42 1.07
C THR A 245 5.58 3.00 0.58
N ILE A 246 6.42 2.24 1.28
CA ILE A 246 6.58 0.80 1.11
C ILE A 246 5.84 0.15 2.27
N PHE A 247 4.83 -0.63 1.98
CA PHE A 247 3.96 -1.26 2.95
C PHE A 247 4.11 -2.78 2.92
N ASP A 248 4.42 -3.36 4.06
CA ASP A 248 4.35 -4.80 4.30
C ASP A 248 2.97 -5.16 4.89
N PRO A 249 2.07 -5.77 4.11
CA PRO A 249 0.74 -6.11 4.60
C PRO A 249 0.72 -7.31 5.55
N GLU A 250 1.76 -8.15 5.58
CA GLU A 250 1.86 -9.30 6.49
C GLU A 250 2.23 -8.86 7.91
N TYR A 251 3.23 -7.98 8.03
CA TYR A 251 3.70 -7.47 9.33
C TYR A 251 3.04 -6.16 9.72
N ASN A 252 2.25 -5.53 8.84
CA ASN A 252 1.60 -4.24 9.05
C ASN A 252 2.63 -3.12 9.32
N GLU A 253 3.74 -3.13 8.58
CA GLU A 253 4.86 -2.21 8.72
C GLU A 253 4.98 -1.28 7.51
N PHE A 254 5.47 -0.07 7.76
CA PHE A 254 5.58 0.99 6.76
C PHE A 254 6.98 1.56 6.75
N GLU A 255 7.56 1.68 5.55
CA GLU A 255 8.79 2.42 5.30
C GLU A 255 8.52 3.55 4.30
N HIS A 256 9.24 4.66 4.42
CA HIS A 256 9.01 5.85 3.60
C HIS A 256 10.27 6.28 2.87
N ILE A 257 10.14 6.55 1.55
CA ILE A 257 11.14 7.26 0.75
C ILE A 257 10.59 8.68 0.55
N GLU A 258 11.13 9.62 1.32
CA GLU A 258 10.59 10.98 1.36
C GLU A 258 11.13 11.85 0.22
N SER A 259 10.24 12.55 -0.48
CA SER A 259 10.56 13.50 -1.53
C SER A 259 10.97 14.86 -0.98
N GLY A 260 11.63 15.68 -1.81
CA GLY A 260 12.02 17.05 -1.44
C GLY A 260 13.27 17.15 -0.56
N LEU A 261 13.85 16.04 -0.10
CA LEU A 261 15.07 16.01 0.68
C LEU A 261 16.33 16.01 -0.18
N SER A 262 16.22 15.64 -1.45
CA SER A 262 17.31 15.62 -2.42
C SER A 262 16.92 16.24 -3.75
N ARG A 263 17.93 16.58 -4.58
CA ARG A 263 17.69 17.05 -5.96
C ARG A 263 17.19 15.94 -6.88
N ASP A 264 17.54 14.70 -6.55
CA ASP A 264 17.26 13.54 -7.39
C ASP A 264 15.83 13.04 -7.16
N PHE A 265 15.26 13.33 -5.99
CA PHE A 265 13.85 13.10 -5.68
C PHE A 265 13.19 14.40 -5.15
N PRO A 266 12.85 15.36 -6.01
CA PRO A 266 12.14 16.57 -5.62
C PRO A 266 10.69 16.24 -5.22
N ALA A 267 10.03 17.16 -4.55
CA ALA A 267 8.60 17.08 -4.30
C ALA A 267 7.84 17.14 -5.65
N LEU A 268 7.04 16.14 -5.96
CA LEU A 268 6.31 15.98 -7.23
C LEU A 268 5.18 14.97 -7.13
N ASP A 269 4.27 15.03 -8.10
CA ASP A 269 3.20 14.05 -8.25
C ASP A 269 3.70 12.82 -9.02
N ILE A 270 3.52 11.64 -8.43
CA ILE A 270 3.81 10.35 -9.07
C ILE A 270 2.50 9.77 -9.61
N ASN A 271 2.51 9.41 -10.89
CA ASN A 271 1.33 8.89 -11.60
C ASN A 271 1.32 7.37 -11.73
N CYS A 272 2.49 6.74 -11.84
CA CYS A 272 2.63 5.30 -12.06
C CYS A 272 3.94 4.76 -11.50
N LEU A 273 3.95 3.48 -11.19
CA LEU A 273 5.10 2.73 -10.69
C LEU A 273 5.31 1.47 -11.53
N ALA A 274 6.56 1.10 -11.76
CA ALA A 274 6.93 -0.18 -12.35
C ALA A 274 8.29 -0.63 -11.80
N SER A 275 8.61 -1.92 -11.87
CA SER A 275 9.89 -2.45 -11.37
C SER A 275 10.51 -3.48 -12.29
N ASN A 276 11.82 -3.69 -12.14
CA ASN A 276 12.55 -4.87 -12.56
C ASN A 276 13.30 -5.46 -11.36
N GLN A 277 14.27 -6.34 -11.60
CA GLN A 277 15.02 -7.00 -10.52
C GLN A 277 15.83 -6.03 -9.66
N ASP A 278 16.37 -4.95 -10.26
CA ASP A 278 17.34 -4.06 -9.64
C ASP A 278 16.76 -2.70 -9.26
N PHE A 279 15.69 -2.24 -9.97
CA PHE A 279 15.19 -0.87 -9.85
C PHE A 279 13.66 -0.81 -9.74
N VAL A 280 13.20 0.24 -9.05
CA VAL A 280 11.82 0.72 -9.11
C VAL A 280 11.79 2.05 -9.84
N TYR A 281 10.87 2.17 -10.78
CA TYR A 281 10.68 3.33 -11.63
C TYR A 281 9.39 4.05 -11.25
N ALA A 282 9.49 5.34 -10.96
CA ALA A 282 8.34 6.20 -10.66
C ALA A 282 8.14 7.20 -11.79
N GLY A 283 7.07 7.02 -12.56
CA GLY A 283 6.63 7.98 -13.58
C GLY A 283 5.90 9.14 -12.94
N SER A 284 6.33 10.36 -13.23
CA SER A 284 5.86 11.57 -12.60
C SER A 284 5.52 12.66 -13.62
N GLU A 285 5.06 13.81 -13.12
CA GLU A 285 4.88 15.01 -13.93
C GLU A 285 6.19 15.66 -14.42
N LEU A 286 7.33 15.25 -13.84
CA LEU A 286 8.67 15.79 -14.13
C LEU A 286 9.64 14.72 -14.63
N GLY A 287 9.18 13.66 -15.26
CA GLY A 287 9.96 12.56 -15.80
C GLY A 287 9.86 11.27 -15.01
N ILE A 288 10.86 10.40 -15.17
CA ILE A 288 10.94 9.11 -14.48
C ILE A 288 12.06 9.17 -13.46
N ILE A 289 11.74 8.86 -12.21
CA ILE A 289 12.74 8.70 -11.16
C ILE A 289 13.05 7.23 -11.02
N VAL A 290 14.32 6.90 -10.94
CA VAL A 290 14.82 5.54 -10.79
C VAL A 290 15.35 5.35 -9.38
N PHE A 291 14.80 4.39 -8.65
CA PHE A 291 15.26 4.02 -7.32
C PHE A 291 16.00 2.69 -7.38
N ASP A 292 17.14 2.62 -6.72
CA ASP A 292 17.78 1.34 -6.44
C ASP A 292 16.96 0.57 -5.42
N ARG A 293 16.62 -0.67 -5.76
CA ARG A 293 15.67 -1.48 -4.99
C ARG A 293 16.21 -1.93 -3.63
N GLN A 294 17.53 -2.08 -3.51
CA GLN A 294 18.16 -2.55 -2.27
C GLN A 294 18.41 -1.40 -1.28
N THR A 295 18.86 -0.26 -1.81
CA THR A 295 19.20 0.89 -0.98
C THR A 295 18.05 1.86 -0.79
N LEU A 296 16.98 1.73 -1.58
CA LEU A 296 15.81 2.61 -1.64
C LEU A 296 16.17 4.08 -1.95
N LEU A 297 17.36 4.30 -2.50
CA LEU A 297 17.83 5.64 -2.86
C LEU A 297 17.52 5.96 -4.32
N PRO A 298 17.16 7.22 -4.63
CA PRO A 298 17.07 7.67 -6.01
C PRO A 298 18.48 7.69 -6.63
N VAL A 299 18.63 7.02 -7.78
CA VAL A 299 19.92 6.88 -8.47
C VAL A 299 19.97 7.61 -9.81
N ASP A 300 18.82 7.86 -10.44
CA ASP A 300 18.73 8.58 -11.72
C ASP A 300 17.38 9.23 -11.90
N ARG A 301 17.33 10.21 -12.80
CA ARG A 301 16.10 10.88 -13.22
C ARG A 301 16.10 11.16 -14.71
N LEU A 302 15.22 10.49 -15.44
CA LEU A 302 15.07 10.62 -16.89
C LEU A 302 14.07 11.73 -17.24
N LYS A 303 14.50 12.65 -18.09
CA LYS A 303 13.75 13.86 -18.47
C LYS A 303 13.66 14.00 -20.00
N ARG A 304 13.07 15.09 -20.46
CA ARG A 304 13.04 15.46 -21.87
C ARG A 304 14.45 15.59 -22.46
N SER A 305 15.43 16.11 -21.71
CA SER A 305 16.84 16.14 -22.11
C SER A 305 17.41 14.74 -22.37
N ASP A 306 16.83 13.74 -21.77
CA ASP A 306 17.21 12.34 -21.88
C ASP A 306 16.42 11.58 -22.94
N GLY A 307 15.55 12.24 -23.69
CA GLY A 307 14.83 11.74 -24.86
C GLY A 307 13.34 11.46 -24.63
N LEU A 308 12.76 11.84 -23.49
CA LEU A 308 11.30 11.78 -23.32
C LEU A 308 10.61 12.80 -24.25
N THR A 309 9.51 12.39 -24.88
CA THR A 309 8.65 13.28 -25.68
C THR A 309 7.93 14.29 -24.81
N ASP A 310 7.58 13.89 -23.61
CA ASP A 310 6.99 14.73 -22.58
C ASP A 310 7.45 14.28 -21.19
N GLU A 311 7.54 15.21 -20.22
CA GLU A 311 7.95 14.88 -18.85
C GLU A 311 6.78 14.38 -18.01
N ASN A 312 5.54 14.61 -18.43
CA ASN A 312 4.38 14.04 -17.75
C ASN A 312 4.18 12.58 -18.16
N VAL A 313 4.78 11.68 -17.39
CA VAL A 313 4.73 10.22 -17.58
C VAL A 313 3.50 9.68 -16.88
N LEU A 314 2.63 9.01 -17.64
CA LEU A 314 1.33 8.50 -17.17
C LEU A 314 1.30 7.00 -16.97
N SER A 315 2.16 6.26 -17.69
CA SER A 315 2.24 4.80 -17.61
C SER A 315 3.65 4.31 -17.91
N LEU A 316 4.02 3.18 -17.31
CA LEU A 316 5.31 2.53 -17.47
C LEU A 316 5.11 1.04 -17.69
N ALA A 317 5.90 0.46 -18.60
CA ALA A 317 6.06 -0.98 -18.73
C ALA A 317 7.55 -1.31 -18.89
N ILE A 318 8.02 -2.33 -18.16
CA ILE A 318 9.45 -2.66 -18.09
C ILE A 318 9.70 -4.06 -18.66
N ARG A 319 10.73 -4.18 -19.49
CA ARG A 319 11.19 -5.47 -19.98
C ARG A 319 12.71 -5.56 -19.88
N GLY A 320 13.20 -6.31 -18.91
CA GLY A 320 14.62 -6.28 -18.54
C GLY A 320 15.03 -4.85 -18.20
N ASP A 321 16.01 -4.31 -18.94
CA ASP A 321 16.48 -2.93 -18.74
C ASP A 321 15.81 -1.92 -19.68
N SER A 322 14.87 -2.35 -20.52
CA SER A 322 14.15 -1.47 -21.43
C SER A 322 12.91 -0.89 -20.75
N ILE A 323 12.78 0.43 -20.81
CA ILE A 323 11.66 1.18 -20.23
C ILE A 323 10.75 1.67 -21.36
N PHE A 324 9.50 1.26 -21.35
CA PHE A 324 8.44 1.85 -22.16
C PHE A 324 7.70 2.88 -21.32
N ALA A 325 7.70 4.14 -21.77
CA ALA A 325 7.09 5.24 -21.06
C ALA A 325 5.99 5.89 -21.90
N GLY A 326 4.76 5.73 -21.44
CA GLY A 326 3.60 6.44 -21.97
C GLY A 326 3.51 7.82 -21.36
N THR A 327 3.48 8.84 -22.19
CA THR A 327 3.48 10.23 -21.76
C THR A 327 2.22 10.97 -22.23
N ALA A 328 2.06 12.22 -21.79
CA ALA A 328 0.99 13.09 -22.27
C ALA A 328 1.10 13.46 -23.76
N SER A 329 2.22 13.17 -24.41
CA SER A 329 2.49 13.53 -25.82
C SER A 329 3.12 12.43 -26.66
N GLY A 330 2.97 11.18 -26.28
CA GLY A 330 3.46 10.03 -27.05
C GLY A 330 4.09 8.93 -26.22
N LEU A 331 4.63 7.94 -26.90
CA LEU A 331 5.31 6.78 -26.33
C LEU A 331 6.82 6.90 -26.52
N ASN A 332 7.57 6.55 -25.49
CA ASN A 332 9.03 6.42 -25.54
C ASN A 332 9.48 4.99 -25.24
N LEU A 333 10.52 4.55 -25.92
CA LEU A 333 11.34 3.41 -25.53
C LEU A 333 12.72 3.92 -25.12
N ILE A 334 13.12 3.65 -23.90
CA ILE A 334 14.41 4.02 -23.34
C ILE A 334 15.18 2.72 -23.16
N LEU A 335 16.32 2.61 -23.84
CA LEU A 335 17.22 1.48 -23.74
C LEU A 335 18.29 1.74 -22.67
N PRO A 336 18.96 0.69 -22.15
CA PRO A 336 20.01 0.85 -21.16
C PRO A 336 21.12 1.80 -21.64
N LEU A 337 21.77 2.47 -20.69
CA LEU A 337 22.86 3.45 -20.93
C LEU A 337 24.07 2.88 -21.71
N THR A 338 24.20 1.57 -21.84
CA THR A 338 25.25 0.89 -22.59
C THR A 338 25.04 0.91 -24.10
N ASP A 339 23.80 1.21 -24.53
CA ASP A 339 23.47 1.25 -25.95
C ASP A 339 23.15 2.71 -26.33
N THR A 340 23.90 3.27 -27.30
CA THR A 340 23.77 4.66 -27.74
C THR A 340 22.45 4.98 -28.43
N GLY A 341 21.50 4.07 -28.40
CA GLY A 341 20.23 4.13 -29.09
C GLY A 341 19.04 4.48 -28.17
N ARG A 342 18.78 5.76 -27.95
CA ARG A 342 17.46 6.20 -27.50
C ARG A 342 16.51 6.06 -28.69
N VAL A 343 15.60 5.10 -28.60
CA VAL A 343 14.57 4.92 -29.61
C VAL A 343 13.32 5.67 -29.16
N SER A 344 12.95 6.73 -29.88
CA SER A 344 11.58 7.27 -29.75
C SER A 344 10.59 6.19 -30.18
N GLY A 345 9.43 6.16 -29.55
CA GLY A 345 8.34 5.29 -29.97
C GLY A 345 7.84 5.59 -31.38
N PRO A 346 6.84 4.84 -31.86
CA PRO A 346 6.26 5.03 -33.19
C PRO A 346 5.79 6.47 -33.40
N ALA A 347 6.15 7.06 -34.53
CA ALA A 347 5.82 8.45 -34.86
C ALA A 347 4.31 8.72 -34.94
N GLU A 348 3.51 7.71 -35.24
CA GLU A 348 2.05 7.76 -35.30
C GLU A 348 1.40 8.01 -33.92
N LEU A 349 2.13 7.74 -32.85
CA LEU A 349 1.68 8.01 -31.48
C LEU A 349 2.11 9.39 -30.98
N PHE A 350 2.89 10.12 -31.73
CA PHE A 350 3.33 11.47 -31.36
C PHE A 350 2.12 12.43 -31.22
N GLY A 351 2.05 13.15 -30.11
CA GLY A 351 0.93 14.04 -29.78
C GLY A 351 -0.31 13.34 -29.25
N GLN A 352 -0.29 12.01 -29.09
CA GLN A 352 -1.36 11.28 -28.40
C GLN A 352 -1.03 11.13 -26.92
N ILE A 353 -2.05 11.19 -26.08
CA ILE A 353 -1.93 10.82 -24.67
C ILE A 353 -1.89 9.30 -24.59
N ILE A 354 -0.87 8.75 -23.94
CA ILE A 354 -0.74 7.32 -23.68
C ILE A 354 -1.16 7.08 -22.22
N TYR A 355 -2.32 6.49 -22.05
CA TYR A 355 -2.92 6.31 -20.74
C TYR A 355 -2.39 5.11 -20.00
N ASP A 356 -2.15 3.99 -20.73
CA ASP A 356 -1.73 2.73 -20.13
C ASP A 356 -0.97 1.85 -21.10
N LEU A 357 -0.15 0.94 -20.56
CA LEU A 357 0.78 0.07 -21.32
C LEU A 357 0.75 -1.34 -20.74
N GLU A 358 0.60 -2.34 -21.60
CA GLU A 358 0.65 -3.74 -21.20
C GLU A 358 1.58 -4.55 -22.13
N LEU A 359 2.53 -5.26 -21.54
CA LEU A 359 3.46 -6.12 -22.27
C LEU A 359 2.90 -7.53 -22.45
N VAL A 360 2.79 -7.95 -23.70
CA VAL A 360 2.36 -9.30 -24.06
C VAL A 360 3.44 -9.92 -24.96
N ASP A 361 4.27 -10.77 -24.41
CA ASP A 361 5.39 -11.44 -25.07
C ASP A 361 6.37 -10.46 -25.77
N THR A 362 6.31 -10.32 -27.10
CA THR A 362 7.13 -9.41 -27.90
C THR A 362 6.34 -8.22 -28.44
N THR A 363 5.19 -7.94 -27.85
CA THR A 363 4.27 -6.91 -28.30
C THR A 363 3.92 -6.01 -27.11
N LEU A 364 3.96 -4.70 -27.33
CA LEU A 364 3.41 -3.73 -26.38
C LEU A 364 2.00 -3.36 -26.84
N TRP A 365 1.04 -3.55 -25.97
CA TRP A 365 -0.29 -3.01 -26.12
C TRP A 365 -0.37 -1.63 -25.48
N ILE A 366 -1.05 -0.71 -26.13
CA ILE A 366 -1.01 0.72 -25.83
C ILE A 366 -2.44 1.23 -25.78
N ALA A 367 -2.85 1.73 -24.62
CA ALA A 367 -4.08 2.49 -24.44
C ALA A 367 -3.81 3.96 -24.73
N ALA A 368 -4.47 4.52 -25.74
CA ALA A 368 -4.22 5.88 -26.19
C ALA A 368 -5.51 6.70 -26.39
N SER A 369 -5.35 8.01 -26.50
CA SER A 369 -6.45 8.94 -26.73
C SER A 369 -7.19 8.76 -28.06
N GLN A 370 -6.65 7.96 -28.97
CA GLN A 370 -7.28 7.66 -30.27
C GLN A 370 -7.54 6.14 -30.45
N GLY A 371 -7.69 5.38 -29.37
CA GLY A 371 -7.95 3.94 -29.39
C GLY A 371 -6.82 3.10 -28.82
N ALA A 372 -6.84 1.81 -29.08
CA ALA A 372 -5.80 0.88 -28.68
C ALA A 372 -4.87 0.53 -29.86
N TYR A 373 -3.61 0.31 -29.56
CA TYR A 373 -2.60 -0.06 -30.54
C TYR A 373 -1.78 -1.26 -30.07
N ARG A 374 -1.21 -1.98 -31.04
CA ARG A 374 -0.21 -3.03 -30.82
C ARG A 374 1.09 -2.61 -31.47
N TRP A 375 2.14 -2.53 -30.72
CA TRP A 375 3.47 -2.27 -31.25
C TRP A 375 4.36 -3.51 -31.15
N PHE A 376 4.72 -4.05 -32.30
CA PHE A 376 5.69 -5.13 -32.45
C PHE A 376 7.09 -4.52 -32.45
N PHE A 377 7.61 -4.24 -31.27
CA PHE A 377 8.84 -3.43 -31.12
C PHE A 377 10.08 -4.08 -31.71
N THR A 378 10.12 -5.40 -31.90
CA THR A 378 11.21 -6.09 -32.61
C THR A 378 11.24 -5.81 -34.14
N SER A 379 10.08 -5.58 -34.74
CA SER A 379 9.92 -5.24 -36.17
C SER A 379 9.66 -3.76 -36.43
N GLY A 380 9.42 -2.98 -35.38
CA GLY A 380 8.99 -1.58 -35.45
C GLY A 380 7.59 -1.35 -35.97
N LYS A 381 6.80 -2.42 -36.22
CA LYS A 381 5.46 -2.30 -36.79
C LYS A 381 4.45 -1.88 -35.73
N LEU A 382 3.79 -0.74 -35.94
CA LEU A 382 2.60 -0.32 -35.18
C LEU A 382 1.32 -0.75 -35.92
N GLN A 383 0.33 -1.21 -35.17
CA GLN A 383 -0.98 -1.58 -35.71
C GLN A 383 -2.06 -1.10 -34.77
N ARG A 384 -3.00 -0.29 -35.27
CA ARG A 384 -4.21 0.07 -34.53
C ARG A 384 -5.11 -1.16 -34.38
N PHE A 385 -5.59 -1.40 -33.17
CA PHE A 385 -6.53 -2.48 -32.89
C PHE A 385 -7.90 -2.14 -33.48
N GLN A 386 -8.50 -3.08 -34.22
CA GLN A 386 -9.81 -2.93 -34.81
C GLN A 386 -10.82 -3.66 -33.93
N ASP A 387 -11.59 -2.89 -33.17
CA ASP A 387 -12.65 -3.44 -32.33
C ASP A 387 -13.98 -3.57 -33.12
N PRO A 388 -14.48 -4.80 -33.35
CA PRO A 388 -15.73 -5.01 -34.09
C PRO A 388 -16.97 -4.50 -33.32
N HIS A 389 -16.86 -4.28 -32.02
CA HIS A 389 -17.94 -3.84 -31.15
C HIS A 389 -17.99 -2.32 -30.92
N LEU A 390 -17.00 -1.59 -31.43
CA LEU A 390 -16.85 -0.14 -31.32
C LEU A 390 -16.74 0.40 -29.88
N ILE A 391 -16.35 -0.43 -28.91
CA ILE A 391 -16.11 -0.02 -27.53
C ILE A 391 -14.79 0.77 -27.44
N ILE A 392 -13.74 0.30 -28.11
CA ILE A 392 -12.38 0.89 -28.08
C ILE A 392 -12.12 1.77 -29.31
N PHE A 393 -13.18 2.25 -29.97
CA PHE A 393 -13.04 2.95 -31.25
C PHE A 393 -12.45 4.37 -31.11
N SER A 394 -12.94 5.15 -30.15
CA SER A 394 -12.53 6.56 -29.97
C SER A 394 -11.33 6.71 -29.05
N GLN A 395 -11.26 5.91 -27.98
CA GLN A 395 -10.20 5.94 -26.99
C GLN A 395 -10.08 4.59 -26.28
N CYS A 396 -8.91 4.31 -25.72
CA CYS A 396 -8.68 3.26 -24.75
C CYS A 396 -8.05 3.90 -23.51
N LEU A 397 -8.59 3.65 -22.33
CA LEU A 397 -8.23 4.34 -21.09
C LEU A 397 -7.40 3.47 -20.16
N ALA A 398 -7.61 2.15 -20.17
CA ALA A 398 -6.86 1.18 -19.39
C ALA A 398 -6.76 -0.15 -20.12
N ILE A 399 -5.69 -0.89 -19.83
CA ILE A 399 -5.45 -2.24 -20.34
C ILE A 399 -4.95 -3.08 -19.16
N GLU A 400 -5.54 -4.27 -18.99
CA GLU A 400 -5.10 -5.22 -17.98
C GLU A 400 -5.05 -6.62 -18.58
N ARG A 401 -3.97 -7.36 -18.32
CA ARG A 401 -3.82 -8.74 -18.77
C ARG A 401 -4.07 -9.71 -17.63
N TRP A 402 -4.93 -10.70 -17.90
CA TRP A 402 -5.07 -11.85 -17.03
C TRP A 402 -4.99 -13.15 -17.84
N GLN A 403 -3.95 -13.92 -17.61
CA GLN A 403 -3.65 -15.16 -18.32
C GLN A 403 -3.59 -14.96 -19.87
N GLU A 404 -4.46 -15.64 -20.64
CA GLU A 404 -4.58 -15.48 -22.10
C GLU A 404 -5.56 -14.39 -22.54
N PHE A 405 -6.11 -13.64 -21.62
CA PHE A 405 -7.05 -12.57 -21.93
C PHE A 405 -6.41 -11.19 -21.71
N LEU A 406 -6.74 -10.30 -22.62
CA LEU A 406 -6.47 -8.88 -22.49
C LEU A 406 -7.80 -8.14 -22.36
N TRP A 407 -7.87 -7.28 -21.37
CA TRP A 407 -9.04 -6.47 -21.09
C TRP A 407 -8.72 -5.03 -21.44
N LEU A 408 -9.57 -4.43 -22.30
CA LEU A 408 -9.41 -3.06 -22.74
C LEU A 408 -10.64 -2.27 -22.31
N ALA A 409 -10.41 -1.14 -21.66
CA ALA A 409 -11.47 -0.33 -21.08
C ALA A 409 -11.59 1.06 -21.71
N SER A 410 -12.81 1.53 -21.85
CA SER A 410 -13.15 2.88 -22.30
C SER A 410 -14.40 3.41 -21.59
N SER A 411 -14.78 4.64 -21.89
CA SER A 411 -16.08 5.20 -21.43
C SER A 411 -17.30 4.52 -22.03
N GLU A 412 -17.13 3.70 -23.08
CA GLU A 412 -18.20 2.98 -23.78
C GLU A 412 -18.38 1.54 -23.30
N GLY A 413 -17.47 1.06 -22.45
CA GLY A 413 -17.50 -0.28 -21.91
C GLY A 413 -16.15 -0.95 -21.79
N LEU A 414 -16.18 -2.23 -21.48
CA LEU A 414 -15.03 -3.12 -21.37
C LEU A 414 -15.07 -4.18 -22.48
N LEU A 415 -13.90 -4.46 -23.07
CA LEU A 415 -13.73 -5.46 -24.10
C LEU A 415 -12.75 -6.52 -23.63
N LYS A 416 -13.18 -7.78 -23.56
CA LYS A 416 -12.34 -8.94 -23.29
C LYS A 416 -11.86 -9.52 -24.62
N LEU A 417 -10.54 -9.61 -24.80
CA LEU A 417 -9.90 -10.16 -25.99
C LEU A 417 -9.14 -11.44 -25.62
N ASN A 418 -9.44 -12.55 -26.26
CA ASN A 418 -8.61 -13.74 -26.16
C ASN A 418 -7.39 -13.59 -27.08
N LEU A 419 -6.20 -13.57 -26.50
CA LEU A 419 -4.93 -13.34 -27.21
C LEU A 419 -4.54 -14.48 -28.16
N LYS A 420 -5.03 -15.72 -27.89
CA LYS A 420 -4.74 -16.90 -28.71
C LYS A 420 -5.67 -17.02 -29.92
N THR A 421 -6.96 -16.76 -29.72
CA THR A 421 -7.99 -16.95 -30.75
C THR A 421 -8.35 -15.67 -31.49
N GLY A 422 -8.06 -14.51 -30.89
CA GLY A 422 -8.50 -13.20 -31.38
C GLY A 422 -9.99 -12.91 -31.17
N GLN A 423 -10.72 -13.79 -30.50
CA GLN A 423 -12.13 -13.58 -30.19
C GLN A 423 -12.31 -12.46 -29.17
N THR A 424 -13.37 -11.67 -29.33
CA THR A 424 -13.69 -10.54 -28.48
C THR A 424 -15.07 -10.67 -27.87
N GLU A 425 -15.21 -10.26 -26.60
CA GLU A 425 -16.46 -10.25 -25.86
C GLU A 425 -16.70 -8.87 -25.23
N PRO A 426 -17.80 -8.18 -25.54
CA PRO A 426 -18.10 -6.84 -25.06
C PRO A 426 -18.90 -6.84 -23.77
N TYR A 427 -18.55 -5.97 -22.83
CA TYR A 427 -19.28 -5.70 -21.58
C TYR A 427 -19.57 -4.20 -21.46
N ARG A 428 -20.74 -3.76 -21.99
CA ARG A 428 -21.13 -2.35 -22.00
C ARG A 428 -21.61 -1.82 -20.66
N ALA A 429 -21.96 -2.71 -19.73
CA ALA A 429 -22.39 -2.34 -18.39
C ALA A 429 -21.23 -1.90 -17.47
N LEU A 430 -19.97 -2.20 -17.82
CA LEU A 430 -18.80 -1.79 -17.08
C LEU A 430 -18.05 -0.73 -17.88
N THR A 431 -18.21 0.52 -17.51
CA THR A 431 -17.52 1.67 -18.09
C THR A 431 -16.45 2.20 -17.12
N ILE A 432 -15.45 2.88 -17.65
CA ILE A 432 -14.40 3.49 -16.85
C ILE A 432 -14.44 5.02 -17.02
N ASP A 433 -14.19 5.75 -15.95
CA ASP A 433 -14.11 7.21 -16.02
C ASP A 433 -12.76 7.67 -16.60
N ARG A 434 -12.77 8.74 -17.37
CA ARG A 434 -11.57 9.26 -18.02
C ARG A 434 -10.52 9.79 -17.03
N ASN A 435 -10.94 10.30 -15.89
CA ASN A 435 -10.05 10.86 -14.88
C ASN A 435 -9.59 9.81 -13.87
N TYR A 436 -10.36 8.72 -13.73
CA TYR A 436 -10.12 7.62 -12.79
C TYR A 436 -10.04 6.32 -13.58
N ARG A 437 -8.84 5.97 -14.05
CA ARG A 437 -8.63 4.92 -15.06
C ARG A 437 -8.22 3.56 -14.49
N ALA A 438 -8.55 3.33 -13.23
CA ALA A 438 -8.17 2.08 -12.57
C ALA A 438 -8.99 0.89 -13.07
N LEU A 439 -8.29 -0.16 -13.44
CA LEU A 439 -8.84 -1.45 -13.88
C LEU A 439 -8.06 -2.58 -13.22
N ALA A 440 -8.75 -3.56 -12.67
CA ALA A 440 -8.13 -4.78 -12.16
C ALA A 440 -8.98 -5.99 -12.53
N VAL A 441 -8.36 -7.11 -12.89
CA VAL A 441 -9.05 -8.30 -13.39
C VAL A 441 -8.45 -9.57 -12.79
N ASN A 442 -9.30 -10.57 -12.53
CA ASN A 442 -8.90 -11.95 -12.26
C ASN A 442 -9.82 -12.95 -12.97
N ASP A 443 -9.78 -14.23 -12.58
CA ASP A 443 -10.62 -15.29 -13.20
C ASP A 443 -12.12 -15.05 -13.05
N THR A 444 -12.55 -14.38 -12.00
CA THR A 444 -13.95 -14.28 -11.56
C THR A 444 -14.53 -12.91 -11.85
N ILE A 445 -13.75 -11.85 -11.61
CA ILE A 445 -14.24 -10.47 -11.65
C ILE A 445 -13.35 -9.55 -12.48
N ALA A 446 -13.97 -8.52 -13.04
CA ALA A 446 -13.30 -7.31 -13.50
C ALA A 446 -13.84 -6.11 -12.72
N VAL A 447 -12.95 -5.25 -12.25
CA VAL A 447 -13.26 -4.07 -11.42
C VAL A 447 -12.76 -2.83 -12.13
N ALA A 448 -13.62 -1.84 -12.29
CA ALA A 448 -13.27 -0.57 -12.90
C ALA A 448 -13.75 0.61 -12.07
N SER A 449 -12.92 1.65 -11.97
CA SER A 449 -13.29 2.91 -11.31
C SER A 449 -14.35 3.66 -12.13
N SER A 450 -15.37 4.20 -11.46
CA SER A 450 -16.54 4.86 -12.09
C SER A 450 -16.64 6.37 -11.84
N GLY A 451 -15.72 6.95 -11.06
CA GLY A 451 -15.81 8.33 -10.60
C GLY A 451 -16.80 8.57 -9.44
N LEU A 452 -17.62 7.56 -9.12
CA LEU A 452 -18.51 7.49 -7.95
C LEU A 452 -18.12 6.38 -6.98
N GLY A 453 -16.97 5.75 -7.22
CA GLY A 453 -16.49 4.56 -6.56
C GLY A 453 -15.97 3.57 -7.60
N PHE A 454 -16.36 2.31 -7.50
CA PHE A 454 -16.03 1.30 -8.51
C PHE A 454 -17.20 0.38 -8.85
N THR A 455 -17.16 -0.14 -10.04
CA THR A 455 -18.11 -1.18 -10.52
C THR A 455 -17.36 -2.49 -10.66
N MET A 456 -17.94 -3.56 -10.13
CA MET A 456 -17.45 -4.93 -10.23
C MET A 456 -18.34 -5.72 -11.18
N LEU A 457 -17.73 -6.36 -12.19
CA LEU A 457 -18.38 -7.26 -13.13
C LEU A 457 -18.02 -8.71 -12.78
N PHE A 458 -19.00 -9.55 -12.50
CA PHE A 458 -18.85 -11.00 -12.31
C PHE A 458 -18.96 -11.69 -13.67
N HIS A 459 -17.82 -11.85 -14.34
CA HIS A 459 -17.78 -12.31 -15.74
C HIS A 459 -17.73 -13.83 -15.91
N ASP A 460 -17.36 -14.59 -14.86
CA ASP A 460 -17.39 -16.06 -14.86
C ASP A 460 -18.79 -16.65 -14.68
N ASN A 461 -19.76 -15.81 -14.30
CA ASN A 461 -21.14 -16.23 -14.15
C ASN A 461 -21.76 -16.51 -15.53
N PRO A 462 -22.58 -17.59 -15.71
CA PRO A 462 -23.30 -17.86 -16.97
C PRO A 462 -24.19 -16.71 -17.46
N LYS A 463 -24.57 -15.83 -16.55
CA LYS A 463 -25.22 -14.54 -16.85
C LYS A 463 -24.41 -13.46 -16.13
N PRO A 464 -23.42 -12.85 -16.79
CA PRO A 464 -22.62 -11.79 -16.20
C PRO A 464 -23.49 -10.67 -15.65
N TYR A 465 -23.14 -10.16 -14.47
CA TYR A 465 -23.83 -9.05 -13.82
C TYR A 465 -22.83 -8.10 -13.18
N THR A 466 -23.26 -6.86 -12.97
CA THR A 466 -22.45 -5.83 -12.32
C THR A 466 -22.99 -5.47 -10.95
N ARG A 467 -22.08 -5.00 -10.09
CA ARG A 467 -22.39 -4.43 -8.80
C ARG A 467 -21.55 -3.16 -8.60
N GLU A 468 -22.20 -2.12 -8.14
CA GLU A 468 -21.54 -0.83 -7.83
C GLU A 468 -21.25 -0.75 -6.35
N PHE A 469 -20.11 -0.11 -6.02
CA PHE A 469 -19.69 0.20 -4.67
C PHE A 469 -19.33 1.68 -4.58
N THR A 470 -19.95 2.34 -3.62
CA THR A 470 -19.85 3.79 -3.40
C THR A 470 -19.47 4.10 -1.94
N THR A 471 -19.42 5.36 -1.58
CA THR A 471 -19.23 5.78 -0.18
C THR A 471 -20.39 5.33 0.73
N ASP A 472 -21.58 5.12 0.19
CA ASP A 472 -22.73 4.59 0.94
C ASP A 472 -22.52 3.12 1.34
N ASP A 473 -21.68 2.39 0.60
CA ASP A 473 -21.27 1.01 0.91
C ASP A 473 -20.04 0.94 1.85
N GLY A 474 -19.58 2.08 2.36
CA GLY A 474 -18.46 2.21 3.29
C GLY A 474 -17.10 2.39 2.64
N LEU A 475 -17.03 2.77 1.36
CA LEU A 475 -15.77 3.23 0.76
C LEU A 475 -15.39 4.59 1.36
N PRO A 476 -14.10 4.83 1.63
CA PRO A 476 -13.64 6.10 2.18
C PRO A 476 -13.70 7.25 1.17
N SER A 477 -13.71 6.92 -0.12
CA SER A 477 -13.73 7.90 -1.23
C SER A 477 -14.42 7.34 -2.47
N SER A 478 -15.00 8.25 -3.25
CA SER A 478 -15.46 8.01 -4.62
C SER A 478 -14.34 8.10 -5.66
N TYR A 479 -13.21 8.73 -5.32
CA TYR A 479 -12.11 9.01 -6.26
C TYR A 479 -11.04 7.92 -6.15
N ILE A 480 -11.11 6.96 -7.07
CA ILE A 480 -10.23 5.79 -7.11
C ILE A 480 -9.25 5.94 -8.27
N PHE A 481 -7.95 5.92 -7.97
CA PHE A 481 -6.88 6.17 -8.92
C PHE A 481 -6.20 4.89 -9.39
N ASP A 482 -6.10 3.87 -8.52
CA ASP A 482 -5.52 2.59 -8.88
C ASP A 482 -6.21 1.44 -8.14
N LEU A 483 -6.19 0.25 -8.75
CA LEU A 483 -6.80 -0.98 -8.25
C LEU A 483 -5.85 -2.15 -8.48
N LYS A 484 -5.67 -2.99 -7.46
CA LYS A 484 -4.91 -4.25 -7.58
C LYS A 484 -5.64 -5.39 -6.89
N LEU A 485 -5.86 -6.48 -7.62
CA LEU A 485 -6.46 -7.71 -7.07
C LEU A 485 -5.36 -8.64 -6.54
N GLU A 486 -5.53 -9.12 -5.32
CA GLU A 486 -4.66 -10.07 -4.67
C GLU A 486 -5.49 -11.11 -3.88
N GLY A 487 -5.66 -12.29 -4.45
CA GLY A 487 -6.52 -13.32 -3.86
C GLY A 487 -7.95 -12.82 -3.65
N ASP A 488 -8.43 -12.89 -2.41
CA ASP A 488 -9.77 -12.44 -2.01
C ASP A 488 -9.86 -10.93 -1.73
N TYR A 489 -8.73 -10.20 -1.87
CA TYR A 489 -8.67 -8.78 -1.58
C TYR A 489 -8.52 -7.93 -2.84
N LEU A 490 -9.14 -6.76 -2.80
CA LEU A 490 -8.95 -5.66 -3.72
C LEU A 490 -8.25 -4.52 -2.96
N TRP A 491 -7.07 -4.14 -3.41
CA TRP A 491 -6.37 -2.95 -2.96
C TRP A 491 -6.84 -1.75 -3.79
N ILE A 492 -7.24 -0.69 -3.12
CA ILE A 492 -7.85 0.50 -3.71
C ILE A 492 -7.04 1.73 -3.31
N GLY A 493 -6.40 2.36 -4.29
CA GLY A 493 -5.73 3.65 -4.13
C GLY A 493 -6.71 4.80 -4.38
N SER A 494 -6.82 5.70 -3.41
CA SER A 494 -7.75 6.83 -3.44
C SER A 494 -7.10 8.12 -2.92
N ASP A 495 -7.85 9.23 -2.87
CA ASP A 495 -7.44 10.47 -2.20
C ASP A 495 -7.54 10.40 -0.66
N ARG A 496 -7.99 9.25 -0.13
CA ARG A 496 -8.14 8.97 1.31
C ARG A 496 -7.18 7.93 1.83
N GLY A 497 -6.28 7.44 0.99
CA GLY A 497 -5.30 6.43 1.33
C GLY A 497 -5.47 5.14 0.53
N LEU A 498 -4.91 4.08 1.09
CA LEU A 498 -4.98 2.72 0.61
C LEU A 498 -6.07 1.96 1.35
N THR A 499 -7.05 1.45 0.62
CA THR A 499 -8.10 0.60 1.21
C THR A 499 -7.89 -0.84 0.79
N ARG A 500 -7.89 -1.75 1.76
CA ARG A 500 -8.00 -3.19 1.53
C ARG A 500 -9.46 -3.60 1.67
N PHE A 501 -10.02 -4.09 0.59
CA PHE A 501 -11.42 -4.48 0.48
C PHE A 501 -11.53 -5.99 0.23
N LEU A 502 -12.27 -6.72 1.06
CA LEU A 502 -12.53 -8.15 0.88
C LEU A 502 -13.66 -8.30 -0.15
N TRP A 503 -13.31 -8.52 -1.44
CA TRP A 503 -14.30 -8.62 -2.51
C TRP A 503 -15.04 -9.96 -2.51
N ASN A 504 -14.39 -11.05 -2.13
CA ASN A 504 -14.95 -12.41 -2.07
C ASN A 504 -15.46 -12.74 -0.67
N ASN A 505 -16.42 -11.95 -0.17
CA ASN A 505 -16.99 -12.17 1.16
C ASN A 505 -18.29 -12.98 1.09
N PRO A 506 -18.30 -14.27 1.51
CA PRO A 506 -19.49 -15.13 1.45
C PRO A 506 -20.61 -14.70 2.40
N SER A 507 -20.34 -13.87 3.40
CA SER A 507 -21.33 -13.36 4.34
C SER A 507 -21.97 -12.04 3.91
N ARG A 508 -21.56 -11.47 2.79
CA ARG A 508 -22.16 -10.27 2.23
C ARG A 508 -23.51 -10.65 1.58
N VAL A 509 -24.56 -10.47 2.34
CA VAL A 509 -25.95 -10.63 1.88
C VAL A 509 -26.39 -9.25 1.41
N ASP A 510 -26.57 -9.12 0.12
CA ASP A 510 -27.16 -7.93 -0.49
C ASP A 510 -28.44 -8.29 -1.20
#